data_f378a3882c192ea7b639cabea173d1e8
#
_entry.id   f378a3882c192ea7b639cabea173d1e8
#
_cell.length_a   1.000
_cell.length_b   1.000
_cell.length_c   1.000
_cell.angle_alpha   90.00
_cell.angle_beta   90.00
_cell.angle_gamma   90.00
#
_symmetry.space_group_name_H-M   'P 1'
#
loop_
_entity.id
_entity.type
_entity.pdbx_description
1 polymer ?
#
loop_
_entity_poly.entity_id
_entity_poly.type
_entity_poly.pdbx_seq_one_letter_code
_entity_poly.pdbx_strand_id
1 'polypeptide(L)'
;MRSMPKALAAVVVLAAASGAIASPKEAPEVKLARLLEGRVAGEPVNCINARDTDSIEIVDGVAIVYRMKNGVSYVNRPSIGADSLRRDYVLVTKVNGSQLCRMDMVTLMDQGSRFQSGSVSLGMFTPYAKPRS
;
A
#
# COMPACT_ATOMS: atom_id res chain seq x y z
N MET A 1 5.80 76.64 -23.31
CA MET A 1 5.84 75.69 -22.22
C MET A 1 5.22 74.37 -22.65
N ARG A 2 6.04 73.38 -22.80
CA ARG A 2 5.53 72.09 -23.20
C ARG A 2 5.52 71.18 -21.94
N SER A 3 4.33 70.80 -21.49
CA SER A 3 4.18 69.81 -20.43
C SER A 3 4.44 68.44 -21.02
N MET A 4 5.45 67.78 -20.51
CA MET A 4 5.67 66.38 -20.80
C MET A 4 4.70 65.49 -19.99
N PRO A 5 3.99 64.61 -20.65
CA PRO A 5 3.22 63.62 -19.86
C PRO A 5 4.16 62.68 -19.16
N LYS A 6 4.05 62.68 -17.86
CA LYS A 6 4.74 61.66 -17.06
C LYS A 6 4.07 60.31 -17.35
N ALA A 7 4.78 59.45 -18.04
CA ALA A 7 4.36 58.07 -18.19
C ALA A 7 4.44 57.38 -16.82
N LEU A 8 3.30 57.12 -16.24
CA LEU A 8 3.20 56.23 -15.09
C LEU A 8 3.41 54.80 -15.57
N ALA A 9 4.59 54.28 -15.33
CA ALA A 9 4.80 52.88 -15.51
C ALA A 9 4.07 52.11 -14.38
N ALA A 10 2.95 51.50 -14.72
CA ALA A 10 2.25 50.63 -13.82
C ALA A 10 3.07 49.33 -13.71
N VAL A 11 3.74 49.15 -12.59
CA VAL A 11 4.40 47.88 -12.26
C VAL A 11 3.29 46.93 -11.86
N VAL A 12 2.90 46.06 -12.76
CA VAL A 12 2.02 44.95 -12.44
C VAL A 12 2.87 43.90 -11.71
N VAL A 13 2.80 43.87 -10.39
CA VAL A 13 3.36 42.80 -9.61
C VAL A 13 2.41 41.62 -9.77
N LEU A 14 2.75 40.70 -10.66
CA LEU A 14 2.12 39.38 -10.66
C LEU A 14 2.60 38.67 -9.40
N ALA A 15 1.77 38.68 -8.37
CA ALA A 15 1.94 37.76 -7.26
C ALA A 15 1.62 36.36 -7.78
N ALA A 16 2.66 35.61 -8.11
CA ALA A 16 2.51 34.20 -8.35
C ALA A 16 2.09 33.55 -7.01
N ALA A 17 0.80 33.29 -6.87
CA ALA A 17 0.32 32.48 -5.80
C ALA A 17 0.89 31.05 -6.02
N SER A 18 2.03 30.75 -5.42
CA SER A 18 2.50 29.39 -5.31
C SER A 18 1.55 28.66 -4.36
N GLY A 19 0.45 28.15 -4.90
CA GLY A 19 -0.39 27.22 -4.19
C GLY A 19 0.47 26.03 -3.82
N ALA A 20 0.64 25.77 -2.51
CA ALA A 20 1.21 24.51 -2.05
C ALA A 20 0.30 23.39 -2.55
N ILE A 21 0.70 22.72 -3.63
CA ILE A 21 0.04 21.51 -4.08
C ILE A 21 0.44 20.44 -3.07
N ALA A 22 -0.49 20.08 -2.17
CA ALA A 22 -0.31 18.91 -1.33
C ALA A 22 -0.08 17.72 -2.28
N SER A 23 1.05 17.03 -2.11
CA SER A 23 1.32 15.81 -2.86
C SER A 23 0.14 14.87 -2.68
N PRO A 24 -0.55 14.45 -3.76
CA PRO A 24 -1.66 13.52 -3.62
C PRO A 24 -1.15 12.25 -2.94
N LYS A 25 -1.93 11.70 -2.01
CA LYS A 25 -1.63 10.40 -1.43
C LYS A 25 -1.51 9.40 -2.57
N GLU A 26 -0.45 8.59 -2.52
CA GLU A 26 -0.25 7.52 -3.47
C GLU A 26 -1.48 6.60 -3.49
N ALA A 27 -2.05 6.35 -4.66
CA ALA A 27 -3.16 5.42 -4.80
C ALA A 27 -2.73 4.01 -4.39
N PRO A 28 -3.57 3.23 -3.70
CA PRO A 28 -3.20 1.91 -3.21
C PRO A 28 -2.65 0.98 -4.28
N GLU A 29 -3.26 0.93 -5.46
CA GLU A 29 -2.76 0.09 -6.57
C GLU A 29 -1.39 0.56 -7.09
N VAL A 30 -1.12 1.86 -7.07
CA VAL A 30 0.18 2.42 -7.43
C VAL A 30 1.23 2.02 -6.39
N LYS A 31 0.88 2.09 -5.11
CA LYS A 31 1.75 1.62 -4.02
C LYS A 31 2.08 0.14 -4.20
N LEU A 32 1.08 -0.69 -4.48
CA LEU A 32 1.29 -2.12 -4.69
C LEU A 32 2.23 -2.36 -5.88
N ALA A 33 2.01 -1.68 -7.00
CA ALA A 33 2.89 -1.79 -8.17
C ALA A 33 4.34 -1.41 -7.84
N ARG A 34 4.52 -0.36 -7.05
CA ARG A 34 5.85 0.09 -6.60
C ARG A 34 6.54 -0.96 -5.72
N LEU A 35 5.80 -1.58 -4.81
CA LEU A 35 6.33 -2.64 -3.94
C LEU A 35 6.76 -3.88 -4.71
N LEU A 36 6.16 -4.11 -5.87
CA LEU A 36 6.41 -5.28 -6.72
C LEU A 36 7.30 -4.95 -7.93
N GLU A 37 7.84 -3.74 -8.00
CA GLU A 37 8.67 -3.29 -9.10
C GLU A 37 9.87 -4.20 -9.34
N GLY A 38 10.10 -4.56 -10.60
CA GLY A 38 11.18 -5.46 -10.97
C GLY A 38 10.93 -6.94 -10.67
N ARG A 39 9.72 -7.29 -10.28
CA ARG A 39 9.33 -8.67 -9.94
C ARG A 39 8.32 -9.22 -10.92
N VAL A 40 8.33 -10.52 -11.10
CA VAL A 40 7.45 -11.23 -12.02
C VAL A 40 6.51 -12.13 -11.23
N ALA A 41 5.22 -12.08 -11.57
CA ALA A 41 4.21 -12.91 -10.94
C ALA A 41 4.38 -14.38 -11.36
N GLY A 42 4.32 -15.27 -10.38
CA GLY A 42 4.25 -16.71 -10.62
C GLY A 42 2.85 -17.25 -10.40
N GLU A 43 2.74 -18.57 -10.36
CA GLU A 43 1.47 -19.25 -10.14
C GLU A 43 0.96 -19.02 -8.72
N PRO A 44 -0.31 -18.64 -8.54
CA PRO A 44 -0.90 -18.51 -7.21
C PRO A 44 -0.89 -19.84 -6.45
N VAL A 45 -0.66 -19.75 -5.15
CA VAL A 45 -0.68 -20.90 -4.25
C VAL A 45 -1.74 -20.72 -3.16
N ASN A 46 -2.18 -21.84 -2.58
CA ASN A 46 -3.21 -21.79 -1.54
C ASN A 46 -2.67 -21.38 -0.18
N CYS A 47 -1.45 -21.74 0.13
CA CYS A 47 -0.85 -21.56 1.46
C CYS A 47 0.59 -21.07 1.35
N ILE A 48 1.03 -20.33 2.37
CA ILE A 48 2.43 -20.01 2.61
C ILE A 48 2.84 -20.45 4.01
N ASN A 49 4.14 -20.63 4.23
CA ASN A 49 4.65 -20.90 5.56
C ASN A 49 4.81 -19.59 6.33
N ALA A 50 3.99 -19.37 7.34
CA ALA A 50 3.99 -18.13 8.11
C ALA A 50 5.33 -17.87 8.82
N ARG A 51 6.08 -18.93 9.18
CA ARG A 51 7.39 -18.81 9.86
C ARG A 51 8.47 -18.24 8.94
N ASP A 52 8.31 -18.38 7.64
CA ASP A 52 9.27 -17.88 6.66
C ASP A 52 9.00 -16.42 6.27
N THR A 53 8.02 -15.79 6.89
CA THR A 53 7.69 -14.39 6.65
C THR A 53 8.68 -13.48 7.37
N ASP A 54 9.31 -12.58 6.62
CA ASP A 54 10.22 -11.56 7.13
C ASP A 54 9.49 -10.29 7.52
N SER A 55 8.60 -9.81 6.66
CA SER A 55 7.79 -8.62 6.91
C SER A 55 6.45 -8.69 6.20
N ILE A 56 5.50 -7.93 6.72
CA ILE A 56 4.14 -7.84 6.17
C ILE A 56 3.82 -6.37 5.95
N GLU A 57 3.30 -6.04 4.80
CA GLU A 57 2.86 -4.69 4.48
C GLU A 57 1.43 -4.70 3.98
N ILE A 58 0.59 -3.84 4.57
CA ILE A 58 -0.80 -3.68 4.16
C ILE A 58 -0.89 -2.54 3.15
N VAL A 59 -1.54 -2.83 2.03
CA VAL A 59 -1.91 -1.82 1.04
C VAL A 59 -3.39 -1.50 1.24
N ASP A 60 -3.68 -0.27 1.60
CA ASP A 60 -5.01 0.19 2.03
C ASP A 60 -6.11 -0.26 1.06
N GLY A 61 -7.08 -1.02 1.57
CA GLY A 61 -8.24 -1.45 0.81
C GLY A 61 -7.99 -2.45 -0.32
N VAL A 62 -6.76 -2.92 -0.51
CA VAL A 62 -6.37 -3.66 -1.72
C VAL A 62 -5.75 -5.02 -1.41
N ALA A 63 -4.67 -5.05 -0.66
CA ALA A 63 -3.89 -6.28 -0.52
C ALA A 63 -3.02 -6.29 0.73
N ILE A 64 -2.52 -7.49 1.04
CA ILE A 64 -1.49 -7.72 2.03
C ILE A 64 -0.29 -8.31 1.30
N VAL A 65 0.88 -7.73 1.50
CA VAL A 65 2.15 -8.21 0.91
C VAL A 65 2.97 -8.89 1.99
N TYR A 66 3.21 -10.19 1.81
CA TYR A 66 4.04 -11.00 2.69
C TYR A 66 5.43 -11.15 2.06
N ARG A 67 6.43 -10.53 2.65
CA ARG A 67 7.81 -10.68 2.20
C ARG A 67 8.45 -11.85 2.93
N MET A 68 8.90 -12.81 2.15
CA MET A 68 9.51 -14.02 2.70
C MET A 68 11.02 -13.85 2.88
N LYS A 69 11.60 -14.64 3.76
CA LYS A 69 13.05 -14.63 4.02
C LYS A 69 13.89 -14.94 2.79
N ASN A 70 13.34 -15.72 1.85
CA ASN A 70 14.01 -16.03 0.57
C ASN A 70 13.92 -14.92 -0.47
N GLY A 71 13.32 -13.79 -0.16
CA GLY A 71 13.19 -12.64 -1.06
C GLY A 71 11.95 -12.64 -1.95
N VAL A 72 11.14 -13.69 -1.94
CA VAL A 72 9.85 -13.73 -2.66
C VAL A 72 8.83 -12.89 -1.91
N SER A 73 8.04 -12.11 -2.63
CA SER A 73 6.88 -11.39 -2.07
C SER A 73 5.59 -12.05 -2.51
N TYR A 74 4.77 -12.48 -1.56
CA TYR A 74 3.44 -13.00 -1.86
C TYR A 74 2.41 -11.90 -1.69
N VAL A 75 1.59 -11.70 -2.69
CA VAL A 75 0.47 -10.76 -2.65
C VAL A 75 -0.80 -11.54 -2.37
N ASN A 76 -1.50 -11.15 -1.32
CA ASN A 76 -2.81 -11.68 -0.99
C ASN A 76 -3.85 -10.57 -1.15
N ARG A 77 -4.80 -10.80 -2.05
CA ARG A 77 -5.98 -9.95 -2.18
C ARG A 77 -7.13 -10.67 -1.47
N PRO A 78 -7.51 -10.23 -0.25
CA PRO A 78 -8.56 -10.91 0.48
C PRO A 78 -9.83 -11.05 -0.35
N SER A 79 -10.43 -12.23 -0.29
CA SER A 79 -11.69 -12.49 -0.99
C SER A 79 -12.87 -11.78 -0.35
N ILE A 80 -12.80 -11.53 0.96
CA ILE A 80 -13.81 -10.82 1.74
C ILE A 80 -13.13 -9.81 2.66
N GLY A 81 -13.64 -8.58 2.68
CA GLY A 81 -13.23 -7.56 3.64
C GLY A 81 -11.99 -6.76 3.25
N ALA A 82 -11.47 -6.89 2.04
CA ALA A 82 -10.27 -6.18 1.60
C ALA A 82 -10.39 -4.65 1.77
N ASP A 83 -11.57 -4.10 1.58
CA ASP A 83 -11.86 -2.67 1.75
C ASP A 83 -11.65 -2.16 3.18
N SER A 84 -11.60 -3.05 4.16
CA SER A 84 -11.32 -2.71 5.56
C SER A 84 -9.82 -2.61 5.87
N LEU A 85 -8.94 -3.02 4.95
CA LEU A 85 -7.50 -2.97 5.16
C LEU A 85 -6.99 -1.53 5.29
N ARG A 86 -6.17 -1.30 6.31
CA ARG A 86 -5.46 -0.03 6.53
C ARG A 86 -4.03 -0.33 6.94
N ARG A 87 -3.10 0.45 6.43
CA ARG A 87 -1.64 0.28 6.64
C ARG A 87 -1.20 0.39 8.10
N ASP A 88 -1.99 1.02 8.94
CA ASP A 88 -1.72 1.20 10.37
C ASP A 88 -2.35 0.13 11.26
N TYR A 89 -3.00 -0.86 10.66
CA TYR A 89 -3.54 -1.98 11.41
C TYR A 89 -2.48 -3.05 11.68
N VAL A 90 -2.66 -3.78 12.77
CA VAL A 90 -1.93 -5.01 13.08
C VAL A 90 -2.79 -6.18 12.63
N LEU A 91 -2.18 -7.14 11.95
CA LEU A 91 -2.83 -8.37 11.55
C LEU A 91 -2.66 -9.41 12.65
N VAL A 92 -3.77 -9.88 13.19
CA VAL A 92 -3.78 -10.98 14.15
C VAL A 92 -4.29 -12.23 13.46
N THR A 93 -3.38 -13.18 13.26
CA THR A 93 -3.66 -14.42 12.57
C THR A 93 -3.55 -15.60 13.52
N LYS A 94 -4.59 -16.42 13.60
CA LYS A 94 -4.52 -17.71 14.25
C LYS A 94 -4.10 -18.74 13.21
N VAL A 95 -2.91 -19.30 13.40
CA VAL A 95 -2.37 -20.30 12.48
C VAL A 95 -2.45 -21.67 13.12
N ASN A 96 -3.01 -22.63 12.44
CA ASN A 96 -2.91 -24.02 12.82
C ASN A 96 -1.61 -24.58 12.26
N GLY A 97 -0.63 -24.80 13.13
CA GLY A 97 0.71 -25.20 12.69
C GLY A 97 1.50 -24.00 12.17
N SER A 98 2.12 -24.13 10.99
CA SER A 98 2.94 -23.11 10.36
C SER A 98 2.32 -22.53 9.08
N GLN A 99 1.21 -23.07 8.62
CA GLN A 99 0.60 -22.70 7.33
C GLN A 99 -0.42 -21.59 7.50
N LEU A 100 -0.31 -20.59 6.63
CA LEU A 100 -1.32 -19.57 6.43
C LEU A 100 -1.93 -19.80 5.04
N CYS A 101 -3.24 -20.01 4.98
CA CYS A 101 -3.91 -20.49 3.78
C CYS A 101 -5.02 -19.53 3.33
N ARG A 102 -5.41 -19.69 2.08
CA ARG A 102 -6.63 -18.99 1.59
C ARG A 102 -7.83 -19.39 2.46
N MET A 103 -8.77 -18.49 2.59
CA MET A 103 -9.95 -18.58 3.45
C MET A 103 -9.67 -18.47 4.96
N ASP A 104 -8.41 -18.43 5.37
CA ASP A 104 -8.09 -18.15 6.77
C ASP A 104 -8.56 -16.74 7.13
N MET A 105 -9.09 -16.60 8.33
CA MET A 105 -9.56 -15.32 8.86
C MET A 105 -8.41 -14.59 9.55
N VAL A 106 -8.21 -13.34 9.18
CA VAL A 106 -7.25 -12.46 9.80
C VAL A 106 -8.00 -11.30 10.46
N THR A 107 -7.76 -11.12 11.74
CA THR A 107 -8.35 -10.02 12.51
C THR A 107 -7.51 -8.76 12.34
N LEU A 108 -8.18 -7.63 12.09
CA LEU A 108 -7.57 -6.33 11.97
C LEU A 108 -7.69 -5.61 13.32
N MET A 109 -6.55 -5.21 13.87
CA MET A 109 -6.51 -4.46 15.13
C MET A 109 -5.92 -3.07 14.90
N ASP A 110 -6.58 -2.08 15.43
CA ASP A 110 -6.05 -0.72 15.45
C ASP A 110 -4.85 -0.64 16.41
N GLN A 111 -3.73 -0.07 15.96
CA GLN A 111 -2.52 0.04 16.78
C GLN A 111 -2.68 0.98 17.98
N GLY A 112 -3.47 2.04 17.80
CA GLY A 112 -3.64 3.05 18.84
C GLY A 112 -4.59 2.59 19.96
N SER A 113 -5.78 2.14 19.59
CA SER A 113 -6.82 1.72 20.55
C SER A 113 -6.71 0.26 20.97
N ARG A 114 -6.03 -0.56 20.18
CA ARG A 114 -5.96 -2.03 20.32
C ARG A 114 -7.31 -2.74 20.22
N PHE A 115 -8.31 -2.06 19.69
CA PHE A 115 -9.61 -2.65 19.42
C PHE A 115 -9.62 -3.35 18.05
N GLN A 116 -10.41 -4.40 17.96
CA GLN A 116 -10.66 -5.06 16.70
C GLN A 116 -11.46 -4.14 15.78
N SER A 117 -10.91 -3.86 14.61
CA SER A 117 -11.52 -2.97 13.61
C SER A 117 -12.19 -3.72 12.46
N GLY A 118 -12.11 -5.04 12.45
CA GLY A 118 -12.68 -5.88 11.43
C GLY A 118 -11.88 -7.14 11.21
N SER A 119 -12.24 -7.87 10.18
CA SER A 119 -11.51 -9.07 9.75
C SER A 119 -11.58 -9.22 8.24
N VAL A 120 -10.62 -9.94 7.70
CA VAL A 120 -10.58 -10.28 6.28
C VAL A 120 -10.47 -11.80 6.13
N SER A 121 -11.04 -12.32 5.06
CA SER A 121 -10.81 -13.70 4.63
C SER A 121 -9.77 -13.68 3.52
N LEU A 122 -8.68 -14.41 3.71
CA LEU A 122 -7.58 -14.41 2.76
C LEU A 122 -8.00 -15.03 1.42
N GLY A 123 -7.45 -14.48 0.35
CA GLY A 123 -7.49 -15.06 -0.99
C GLY A 123 -6.27 -15.94 -1.24
N MET A 124 -6.02 -16.24 -2.49
CA MET A 124 -4.81 -16.96 -2.88
C MET A 124 -3.57 -16.08 -2.75
N PHE A 125 -2.42 -16.72 -2.61
CA PHE A 125 -1.12 -16.05 -2.51
C PHE A 125 -0.43 -16.09 -3.88
N THR A 126 -0.22 -14.93 -4.48
CA THR A 126 0.51 -14.83 -5.75
C THR A 126 1.96 -14.48 -5.48
N PRO A 127 2.92 -15.36 -5.84
CA PRO A 127 4.33 -15.06 -5.66
C PRO A 127 4.83 -14.08 -6.69
N TYR A 128 5.65 -13.13 -6.24
CA TYR A 128 6.37 -12.19 -7.08
C TYR A 128 7.84 -12.32 -6.76
N ALA A 129 8.63 -12.75 -7.73
CA ALA A 129 10.06 -12.97 -7.58
C ALA A 129 10.84 -12.14 -8.59
N LYS A 130 12.06 -11.77 -8.23
CA LYS A 130 12.98 -11.13 -9.19
C LYS A 130 13.34 -12.14 -10.27
N PRO A 131 13.37 -11.71 -11.56
CA PRO A 131 13.81 -12.61 -12.61
C PRO A 131 15.25 -13.06 -12.33
N ARG A 132 15.55 -14.31 -12.67
CA ARG A 132 16.91 -14.82 -12.64
C ARG A 132 17.71 -14.17 -13.76
N SER A 133 18.84 -13.59 -13.40
CA SER A 133 19.79 -13.06 -14.35
C SER A 133 20.64 -14.18 -14.95
#